data_62ca635239a03e3fa4e0181d574deb84
#
_entry.id   62ca635239a03e3fa4e0181d574deb84
#
_cell.length_a   1.000
_cell.length_b   1.000
_cell.length_c   1.000
_cell.angle_alpha   90.00
_cell.angle_beta   90.00
_cell.angle_gamma   90.00
#
_symmetry.space_group_name_H-M   'P 1'
#
loop_
_entity.id
_entity.type
_entity.pdbx_description
1 polymer ?
#
loop_
_entity_poly.entity_id
_entity_poly.type
_entity_poly.pdbx_seq_one_letter_code
_entity_poly.pdbx_strand_id
1 'polypeptide(L)'
;MIHEIFPVGMLGCNCSVIGDESTQEALVIDPGDEIERVLKLLQQHQLKLKQIIVTHAHIDHVGGAMKLKWATGAPILLNKEDYGLLKMLDIQAAWIGAPPPGADEIDQSIEDQDTIQCGTITGTVMHTPGHTEGSTCIYFPSEQKLIAGDTLFAGSIGRTDLPGGSFNKIITSLNDRVLALPDETVVVPGHGPLTTIGEERQSNPFLVKR
;
A
#
# COMPACT_ATOMS: atom_id res chain seq x y z
N MET A 1 1.64 7.61 -17.54
CA MET A 1 2.02 6.79 -16.35
C MET A 1 1.84 5.32 -16.65
N ILE A 2 2.86 4.51 -16.40
CA ILE A 2 2.74 3.04 -16.33
C ILE A 2 2.18 2.69 -14.94
N HIS A 3 1.24 1.76 -14.87
CA HIS A 3 0.76 1.22 -13.60
C HIS A 3 0.44 -0.27 -13.76
N GLU A 4 1.33 -1.11 -13.29
CA GLU A 4 1.17 -2.57 -13.25
C GLU A 4 0.70 -2.96 -11.84
N ILE A 5 -0.43 -3.68 -11.77
CA ILE A 5 -1.02 -4.17 -10.53
C ILE A 5 -1.12 -5.68 -10.63
N PHE A 6 -0.61 -6.39 -9.65
CA PHE A 6 -0.67 -7.85 -9.65
C PHE A 6 -0.62 -8.42 -8.23
N PRO A 7 -1.33 -9.53 -8.00
CA PRO A 7 -1.29 -10.19 -6.70
C PRO A 7 0.06 -10.88 -6.50
N VAL A 8 0.59 -10.80 -5.27
CA VAL A 8 1.84 -11.45 -4.84
C VAL A 8 1.61 -12.25 -3.57
N GLY A 9 2.44 -13.29 -3.38
CA GLY A 9 2.44 -14.13 -2.20
C GLY A 9 1.17 -14.96 -2.00
N MET A 10 1.14 -15.70 -0.88
CA MET A 10 0.03 -16.63 -0.56
C MET A 10 -1.29 -15.91 -0.28
N LEU A 11 -1.25 -14.70 0.25
CA LEU A 11 -2.45 -13.92 0.57
C LEU A 11 -2.93 -13.06 -0.60
N GLY A 12 -2.16 -13.00 -1.71
CA GLY A 12 -2.55 -12.30 -2.92
C GLY A 12 -2.62 -10.79 -2.75
N CYS A 13 -1.66 -10.20 -2.01
CA CYS A 13 -1.54 -8.75 -1.86
C CYS A 13 -1.30 -8.10 -3.23
N ASN A 14 -2.03 -7.04 -3.54
CA ASN A 14 -1.89 -6.28 -4.78
C ASN A 14 -0.63 -5.38 -4.72
N CYS A 15 0.47 -5.88 -5.24
CA CYS A 15 1.66 -5.08 -5.47
C CYS A 15 1.45 -4.12 -6.64
N SER A 16 1.80 -2.84 -6.47
CA SER A 16 1.74 -1.83 -7.53
C SER A 16 3.14 -1.39 -7.95
N VAL A 17 3.41 -1.44 -9.27
CA VAL A 17 4.58 -0.82 -9.90
C VAL A 17 4.11 0.40 -10.68
N ILE A 18 4.50 1.58 -10.24
CA ILE A 18 4.14 2.86 -10.86
C ILE A 18 5.39 3.45 -11.52
N GLY A 19 5.33 3.76 -12.81
CA GLY A 19 6.45 4.29 -13.57
C GLY A 19 6.11 5.54 -14.38
N ASP A 20 7.06 6.46 -14.41
CA ASP A 20 7.05 7.61 -15.32
C ASP A 20 7.91 7.31 -16.54
N GLU A 21 7.26 7.16 -17.71
CA GLU A 21 7.93 6.90 -18.98
C GLU A 21 8.88 8.02 -19.41
N SER A 22 8.58 9.26 -19.02
CA SER A 22 9.36 10.43 -19.43
C SER A 22 10.69 10.54 -18.69
N THR A 23 10.74 10.14 -17.42
CA THR A 23 11.94 10.17 -16.57
C THR A 23 12.57 8.81 -16.34
N GLN A 24 11.86 7.73 -16.71
CA GLN A 24 12.22 6.34 -16.43
C GLN A 24 12.39 6.04 -14.93
N GLU A 25 11.71 6.78 -14.08
CA GLU A 25 11.66 6.55 -12.64
C GLU A 25 10.45 5.70 -12.25
N ALA A 26 10.57 4.93 -11.16
CA ALA A 26 9.50 4.10 -10.65
C ALA A 26 9.35 4.16 -9.13
N LEU A 27 8.13 3.87 -8.67
CA LEU A 27 7.78 3.49 -7.30
C LEU A 27 7.31 2.05 -7.31
N VAL A 28 7.54 1.33 -6.22
CA VAL A 28 6.87 0.06 -5.93
C VAL A 28 6.14 0.19 -4.59
N ILE A 29 4.87 -0.18 -4.57
CA ILE A 29 4.04 -0.12 -3.37
C ILE A 29 3.61 -1.54 -3.01
N ASP A 30 3.79 -1.89 -1.73
CA ASP A 30 3.48 -3.20 -1.14
C ASP A 30 4.11 -4.40 -1.87
N PRO A 31 5.44 -4.46 -1.97
CA PRO A 31 6.14 -5.62 -2.55
C PRO A 31 6.20 -6.77 -1.55
N GLY A 32 5.06 -7.38 -1.24
CA GLY A 32 4.96 -8.42 -0.22
C GLY A 32 5.74 -9.69 -0.54
N ASP A 33 5.83 -10.05 -1.83
CA ASP A 33 6.56 -11.25 -2.32
C ASP A 33 6.85 -11.12 -3.83
N GLU A 34 7.32 -12.21 -4.47
CA GLU A 34 7.55 -12.34 -5.92
C GLU A 34 8.45 -11.24 -6.52
N ILE A 35 9.51 -10.87 -5.82
CA ILE A 35 10.40 -9.73 -6.16
C ILE A 35 11.01 -9.87 -7.56
N GLU A 36 11.26 -11.08 -8.03
CA GLU A 36 11.75 -11.36 -9.38
C GLU A 36 10.78 -10.86 -10.46
N ARG A 37 9.47 -10.91 -10.17
CA ARG A 37 8.44 -10.38 -11.07
C ARG A 37 8.48 -8.86 -11.10
N VAL A 38 8.64 -8.21 -9.95
CA VAL A 38 8.84 -6.75 -9.84
C VAL A 38 10.07 -6.33 -10.65
N LEU A 39 11.22 -6.98 -10.43
CA LEU A 39 12.48 -6.67 -11.13
C LEU A 39 12.34 -6.85 -12.66
N LYS A 40 11.64 -7.91 -13.09
CA LYS A 40 11.36 -8.13 -14.51
C LYS A 40 10.53 -7.01 -15.13
N LEU A 41 9.47 -6.52 -14.43
CA LEU A 41 8.65 -5.40 -14.89
C LEU A 41 9.47 -4.10 -14.99
N LEU A 42 10.28 -3.80 -13.97
CA LEU A 42 11.19 -2.65 -14.01
C LEU A 42 12.13 -2.71 -15.21
N GLN A 43 12.68 -3.90 -15.50
CA GLN A 43 13.55 -4.11 -16.66
C GLN A 43 12.78 -3.96 -17.99
N GLN A 44 11.58 -4.56 -18.11
CA GLN A 44 10.76 -4.50 -19.32
C GLN A 44 10.39 -3.07 -19.70
N HIS A 45 10.07 -2.25 -18.72
CA HIS A 45 9.73 -0.84 -18.92
C HIS A 45 10.94 0.10 -18.83
N GLN A 46 12.17 -0.42 -18.66
CA GLN A 46 13.41 0.35 -18.52
C GLN A 46 13.34 1.38 -17.38
N LEU A 47 12.70 1.01 -16.28
CA LEU A 47 12.44 1.88 -15.12
C LEU A 47 13.52 1.70 -14.06
N LYS A 48 13.93 2.81 -13.44
CA LYS A 48 14.81 2.84 -12.27
C LYS A 48 13.97 3.05 -11.01
N LEU A 49 13.97 2.07 -10.13
CA LEU A 49 13.26 2.18 -8.86
C LEU A 49 13.87 3.27 -7.98
N LYS A 50 13.02 4.19 -7.48
CA LYS A 50 13.41 5.31 -6.63
C LYS A 50 13.00 5.11 -5.17
N GLN A 51 11.84 4.51 -4.93
CA GLN A 51 11.28 4.32 -3.61
C GLN A 51 10.46 3.04 -3.55
N ILE A 52 10.53 2.37 -2.41
CA ILE A 52 9.67 1.26 -2.01
C ILE A 52 8.77 1.79 -0.92
N ILE A 53 7.46 1.80 -1.15
CA ILE A 53 6.48 2.31 -0.20
C ILE A 53 5.71 1.13 0.36
N VAL A 54 5.53 1.10 1.66
CA VAL A 54 4.72 0.08 2.33
C VAL A 54 3.54 0.77 3.00
N THR A 55 2.32 0.37 2.63
CA THR A 55 1.10 0.99 3.17
C THR A 55 0.92 0.71 4.65
N HIS A 56 1.33 -0.48 5.11
CA HIS A 56 1.32 -0.88 6.52
C HIS A 56 2.20 -2.13 6.74
N ALA A 57 2.54 -2.44 7.98
CA ALA A 57 3.55 -3.45 8.31
C ALA A 57 2.99 -4.88 8.49
N HIS A 58 1.96 -5.30 7.73
CA HIS A 58 1.65 -6.73 7.62
C HIS A 58 2.60 -7.42 6.64
N ILE A 59 2.93 -8.68 6.94
CA ILE A 59 3.99 -9.43 6.24
C ILE A 59 3.73 -9.58 4.74
N ASP A 60 2.49 -9.72 4.34
CA ASP A 60 2.09 -9.86 2.95
C ASP A 60 2.20 -8.55 2.13
N HIS A 61 2.39 -7.40 2.80
CA HIS A 61 2.69 -6.11 2.19
C HIS A 61 4.17 -5.76 2.23
N VAL A 62 4.85 -6.02 3.36
CA VAL A 62 6.25 -5.63 3.56
C VAL A 62 7.26 -6.74 3.29
N GLY A 63 6.84 -8.00 3.23
CA GLY A 63 7.72 -9.17 3.30
C GLY A 63 8.82 -9.25 2.25
N GLY A 64 8.61 -8.71 1.06
CA GLY A 64 9.61 -8.64 -0.02
C GLY A 64 10.42 -7.35 -0.07
N ALA A 65 10.04 -6.32 0.72
CA ALA A 65 10.62 -4.98 0.61
C ALA A 65 12.14 -4.97 0.78
N MET A 66 12.68 -5.72 1.75
CA MET A 66 14.13 -5.82 1.97
C MET A 66 14.86 -6.48 0.81
N LYS A 67 14.30 -7.56 0.22
CA LYS A 67 14.89 -8.19 -0.96
C LYS A 67 14.94 -7.22 -2.13
N LEU A 68 13.87 -6.45 -2.33
CA LEU A 68 13.80 -5.45 -3.38
C LEU A 68 14.80 -4.31 -3.14
N LYS A 69 14.94 -3.84 -1.89
CA LYS A 69 15.97 -2.86 -1.50
C LYS A 69 17.38 -3.37 -1.80
N TRP A 70 17.71 -4.60 -1.43
CA TRP A 70 19.04 -5.16 -1.71
C TRP A 70 19.32 -5.28 -3.21
N ALA A 71 18.31 -5.60 -4.02
CA ALA A 71 18.46 -5.74 -5.47
C ALA A 71 18.59 -4.39 -6.19
N THR A 72 18.00 -3.30 -5.66
CA THR A 72 17.85 -2.03 -6.38
C THR A 72 18.54 -0.84 -5.73
N GLY A 73 18.81 -0.91 -4.43
CA GLY A 73 19.31 0.21 -3.62
C GLY A 73 18.24 1.25 -3.28
N ALA A 74 16.97 1.03 -3.64
CA ALA A 74 15.90 1.96 -3.35
C ALA A 74 15.52 1.95 -1.86
N PRO A 75 15.28 3.12 -1.23
CA PRO A 75 14.89 3.21 0.17
C PRO A 75 13.48 2.68 0.41
N ILE A 76 13.26 2.10 1.60
CA ILE A 76 11.96 1.65 2.08
C ILE A 76 11.33 2.74 2.94
N LEU A 77 10.08 3.08 2.64
CA LEU A 77 9.27 4.08 3.32
C LEU A 77 8.06 3.40 3.98
N LEU A 78 7.85 3.67 5.27
CA LEU A 78 6.72 3.17 6.06
C LEU A 78 6.35 4.19 7.12
N ASN A 79 5.09 4.27 7.51
CA ASN A 79 4.67 5.12 8.63
C ASN A 79 5.23 4.57 9.97
N LYS A 80 5.82 5.45 10.79
CA LYS A 80 6.48 5.07 12.05
C LYS A 80 5.56 4.43 13.09
N GLU A 81 4.25 4.69 13.04
CA GLU A 81 3.29 4.10 13.97
C GLU A 81 3.20 2.57 13.80
N ASP A 82 3.64 2.04 12.66
CA ASP A 82 3.71 0.59 12.41
C ASP A 82 5.08 -0.04 12.73
N TYR A 83 6.06 0.71 13.26
CA TYR A 83 7.36 0.12 13.63
C TYR A 83 7.26 -0.95 14.72
N GLY A 84 6.24 -0.85 15.59
CA GLY A 84 5.93 -1.89 16.56
C GLY A 84 5.48 -3.20 15.90
N LEU A 85 4.63 -3.08 14.89
CA LEU A 85 4.11 -4.21 14.11
C LEU A 85 5.21 -4.83 13.22
N LEU A 86 6.08 -3.99 12.65
CA LEU A 86 7.24 -4.44 11.86
C LEU A 86 8.15 -5.38 12.65
N LYS A 87 8.39 -5.12 13.95
CA LYS A 87 9.18 -5.99 14.83
C LYS A 87 8.54 -7.35 15.12
N MET A 88 7.30 -7.55 14.71
CA MET A 88 6.56 -8.80 14.85
C MET A 88 6.56 -9.64 13.55
N LEU A 89 7.33 -9.27 12.53
CA LEU A 89 7.30 -9.95 11.22
C LEU A 89 7.61 -11.44 11.30
N ASP A 90 8.52 -11.87 12.17
CA ASP A 90 8.81 -13.29 12.36
C ASP A 90 7.60 -14.07 12.93
N ILE A 91 6.86 -13.43 13.84
CA ILE A 91 5.62 -13.98 14.39
C ILE A 91 4.54 -14.02 13.30
N GLN A 92 4.39 -12.96 12.53
CA GLN A 92 3.44 -12.91 11.42
C GLN A 92 3.76 -13.97 10.35
N ALA A 93 5.05 -14.15 10.03
CA ALA A 93 5.52 -15.21 9.13
C ALA A 93 5.09 -16.61 9.62
N ALA A 94 5.26 -16.87 10.92
CA ALA A 94 4.87 -18.13 11.51
C ALA A 94 3.35 -18.38 11.44
N TRP A 95 2.51 -17.32 11.55
CA TRP A 95 1.05 -17.45 11.43
C TRP A 95 0.59 -17.94 10.05
N ILE A 96 1.32 -17.56 9.00
CA ILE A 96 0.99 -17.94 7.62
C ILE A 96 1.88 -19.05 7.06
N GLY A 97 2.80 -19.60 7.87
CA GLY A 97 3.73 -20.64 7.44
C GLY A 97 4.78 -20.18 6.44
N ALA A 98 5.07 -18.88 6.39
CA ALA A 98 6.11 -18.29 5.54
C ALA A 98 7.47 -18.25 6.25
N PRO A 99 8.58 -18.21 5.51
CA PRO A 99 9.89 -17.94 6.11
C PRO A 99 9.94 -16.48 6.62
N PRO A 100 10.69 -16.22 7.70
CA PRO A 100 10.87 -14.84 8.17
C PRO A 100 11.53 -13.98 7.10
N PRO A 101 11.11 -12.71 6.91
CA PRO A 101 11.56 -11.87 5.80
C PRO A 101 13.01 -11.37 5.93
N GLY A 102 13.66 -11.58 7.07
CA GLY A 102 15.04 -11.19 7.32
C GLY A 102 15.14 -9.87 8.08
N ALA A 103 15.60 -8.81 7.46
CA ALA A 103 15.76 -7.52 8.14
C ALA A 103 14.47 -6.68 8.09
N ASP A 104 14.30 -5.82 9.09
CA ASP A 104 13.17 -4.92 9.31
C ASP A 104 13.62 -3.44 9.30
N GLU A 105 14.56 -3.10 8.41
CA GLU A 105 15.09 -1.74 8.32
C GLU A 105 14.23 -0.86 7.42
N ILE A 106 13.70 0.21 8.00
CA ILE A 106 13.01 1.28 7.29
C ILE A 106 13.94 2.48 7.16
N ASP A 107 14.09 3.00 5.95
CA ASP A 107 15.00 4.13 5.69
C ASP A 107 14.36 5.47 6.07
N GLN A 108 13.06 5.63 5.82
CA GLN A 108 12.34 6.87 6.05
C GLN A 108 10.93 6.62 6.58
N SER A 109 10.50 7.44 7.53
CA SER A 109 9.08 7.51 7.90
C SER A 109 8.34 8.36 6.89
N ILE A 110 7.14 7.90 6.47
CA ILE A 110 6.17 8.74 5.78
C ILE A 110 5.08 9.17 6.74
N GLU A 111 4.69 10.43 6.64
CA GLU A 111 3.68 11.03 7.50
C GLU A 111 2.50 11.57 6.67
N ASP A 112 1.45 11.93 7.37
CA ASP A 112 0.27 12.50 6.73
C ASP A 112 0.61 13.77 5.93
N GLN A 113 0.07 13.89 4.71
CA GLN A 113 0.30 14.96 3.75
C GLN A 113 1.71 15.02 3.14
N ASP A 114 2.58 14.02 3.41
CA ASP A 114 3.84 13.92 2.69
C ASP A 114 3.60 13.73 1.19
N THR A 115 4.52 14.29 0.41
CA THR A 115 4.50 14.15 -1.05
C THR A 115 5.37 12.98 -1.48
N ILE A 116 4.79 12.04 -2.21
CA ILE A 116 5.50 10.97 -2.91
C ILE A 116 5.70 11.42 -4.36
N GLN A 117 6.94 11.36 -4.83
CA GLN A 117 7.26 11.79 -6.19
C GLN A 117 7.98 10.68 -6.96
N CYS A 118 7.53 10.47 -8.21
CA CYS A 118 8.16 9.58 -9.19
C CYS A 118 8.22 10.32 -10.54
N GLY A 119 9.36 10.92 -10.85
CA GLY A 119 9.47 11.77 -12.02
C GLY A 119 8.47 12.93 -11.98
N THR A 120 7.56 12.95 -12.93
CA THR A 120 6.47 13.94 -13.01
C THR A 120 5.20 13.52 -12.25
N ILE A 121 5.12 12.29 -11.80
CA ILE A 121 3.98 11.74 -11.08
C ILE A 121 4.09 12.14 -9.60
N THR A 122 3.02 12.71 -9.06
CA THR A 122 2.98 13.16 -7.66
C THR A 122 1.79 12.55 -6.93
N GLY A 123 2.07 11.91 -5.80
CA GLY A 123 1.08 11.39 -4.88
C GLY A 123 1.15 12.06 -3.52
N THR A 124 0.06 12.00 -2.77
CA THR A 124 -0.03 12.50 -1.39
C THR A 124 -0.30 11.34 -0.45
N VAL A 125 0.45 11.25 0.64
CA VAL A 125 0.22 10.31 1.72
C VAL A 125 -1.00 10.73 2.52
N MET A 126 -1.90 9.81 2.75
CA MET A 126 -3.07 9.97 3.62
C MET A 126 -2.94 8.97 4.77
N HIS A 127 -2.67 9.42 5.98
CA HIS A 127 -2.67 8.54 7.16
C HIS A 127 -4.10 8.10 7.46
N THR A 128 -4.36 6.80 7.40
CA THR A 128 -5.70 6.19 7.52
C THR A 128 -5.70 5.07 8.57
N PRO A 129 -5.44 5.39 9.85
CA PRO A 129 -5.33 4.39 10.91
C PRO A 129 -6.63 3.61 11.11
N GLY A 130 -6.48 2.35 11.54
CA GLY A 130 -7.61 1.51 11.94
C GLY A 130 -7.52 0.06 11.51
N HIS A 131 -6.92 -0.26 10.36
CA HIS A 131 -6.47 -1.62 10.08
C HIS A 131 -5.19 -1.90 10.87
N THR A 132 -4.22 -1.00 10.76
CA THR A 132 -3.09 -0.85 11.69
C THR A 132 -3.02 0.60 12.18
N GLU A 133 -2.15 0.90 13.15
CA GLU A 133 -1.94 2.28 13.61
C GLU A 133 -1.25 3.13 12.54
N GLY A 134 -0.34 2.54 11.77
CA GLY A 134 0.44 3.23 10.73
C GLY A 134 -0.14 3.09 9.32
N SER A 135 -1.35 2.55 9.14
CA SER A 135 -1.96 2.41 7.81
C SER A 135 -2.01 3.72 7.06
N THR A 136 -1.56 3.69 5.80
CA THR A 136 -1.59 4.84 4.88
C THR A 136 -2.20 4.46 3.55
N CYS A 137 -2.88 5.42 2.92
CA CYS A 137 -3.24 5.39 1.52
C CYS A 137 -2.35 6.38 0.75
N ILE A 138 -2.12 6.14 -0.53
CA ILE A 138 -1.39 7.07 -1.41
C ILE A 138 -2.33 7.53 -2.51
N TYR A 139 -2.67 8.81 -2.53
CA TYR A 139 -3.56 9.41 -3.52
C TYR A 139 -2.77 10.11 -4.62
N PHE A 140 -3.04 9.74 -5.86
CA PHE A 140 -2.48 10.34 -7.08
C PHE A 140 -3.57 11.15 -7.79
N PRO A 141 -3.70 12.46 -7.52
CA PRO A 141 -4.83 13.27 -7.98
C PRO A 141 -4.88 13.41 -9.50
N SER A 142 -3.75 13.60 -10.17
CA SER A 142 -3.69 13.70 -11.64
C SER A 142 -4.14 12.42 -12.36
N GLU A 143 -3.98 11.29 -11.69
CA GLU A 143 -4.32 9.95 -12.20
C GLU A 143 -5.69 9.48 -11.71
N GLN A 144 -6.31 10.24 -10.81
CA GLN A 144 -7.55 9.85 -10.12
C GLN A 144 -7.47 8.44 -9.53
N LYS A 145 -6.35 8.14 -8.84
CA LYS A 145 -6.08 6.84 -8.24
C LYS A 145 -5.71 6.93 -6.78
N LEU A 146 -6.25 5.99 -5.99
CA LEU A 146 -5.93 5.77 -4.59
C LEU A 146 -5.38 4.37 -4.42
N ILE A 147 -4.13 4.24 -3.98
CA ILE A 147 -3.60 2.96 -3.47
C ILE A 147 -4.00 2.90 -2.00
N ALA A 148 -4.94 2.02 -1.68
CA ALA A 148 -5.64 2.06 -0.40
C ALA A 148 -5.02 1.14 0.66
N GLY A 149 -4.08 0.25 0.27
CA GLY A 149 -3.68 -0.83 1.16
C GLY A 149 -4.90 -1.55 1.72
N ASP A 150 -4.88 -1.89 2.99
CA ASP A 150 -5.98 -2.59 3.66
C ASP A 150 -6.94 -1.63 4.39
N THR A 151 -7.11 -0.43 3.84
CA THR A 151 -8.09 0.54 4.40
C THR A 151 -9.48 0.34 3.78
N LEU A 152 -9.58 0.26 2.43
CA LEU A 152 -10.84 0.14 1.71
C LEU A 152 -10.76 -0.95 0.64
N PHE A 153 -11.76 -1.82 0.60
CA PHE A 153 -11.92 -2.88 -0.40
C PHE A 153 -13.23 -2.74 -1.16
N ALA A 154 -13.35 -3.43 -2.28
CA ALA A 154 -14.63 -3.54 -3.00
C ALA A 154 -15.69 -4.20 -2.11
N GLY A 155 -16.67 -3.42 -1.65
CA GLY A 155 -17.75 -3.85 -0.78
C GLY A 155 -17.34 -4.21 0.66
N SER A 156 -16.13 -3.84 1.10
CA SER A 156 -15.63 -4.16 2.44
C SER A 156 -14.63 -3.11 2.95
N ILE A 157 -14.14 -3.31 4.17
CA ILE A 157 -13.07 -2.52 4.79
C ILE A 157 -12.02 -3.45 5.41
N GLY A 158 -10.85 -2.93 5.73
CA GLY A 158 -9.82 -3.67 6.42
C GLY A 158 -10.30 -4.23 7.75
N ARG A 159 -9.84 -5.44 8.10
CA ARG A 159 -10.12 -6.03 9.42
C ARG A 159 -9.48 -5.19 10.53
N THR A 160 -10.09 -5.23 11.70
CA THR A 160 -9.68 -4.38 12.84
C THR A 160 -9.46 -5.18 14.13
N ASP A 161 -9.35 -6.50 14.02
CA ASP A 161 -9.24 -7.44 15.13
C ASP A 161 -7.81 -7.93 15.38
N LEU A 162 -6.84 -7.50 14.57
CA LEU A 162 -5.42 -7.77 14.76
C LEU A 162 -4.75 -6.68 15.62
N PRO A 163 -3.52 -6.93 16.12
CA PRO A 163 -2.77 -5.94 16.91
C PRO A 163 -2.66 -4.58 16.18
N GLY A 164 -3.04 -3.49 16.85
CA GLY A 164 -3.09 -2.13 16.27
C GLY A 164 -4.43 -1.81 15.58
N GLY A 165 -5.33 -2.78 15.42
CA GLY A 165 -6.63 -2.60 14.79
C GLY A 165 -7.64 -1.83 15.64
N SER A 166 -8.48 -1.00 14.99
CA SER A 166 -9.55 -0.25 15.64
C SER A 166 -10.68 0.08 14.66
N PHE A 167 -11.85 -0.51 14.88
CA PHE A 167 -13.02 -0.26 14.05
C PHE A 167 -13.41 1.22 14.01
N ASN A 168 -13.38 1.89 15.15
CA ASN A 168 -13.74 3.32 15.19
C ASN A 168 -12.76 4.18 14.38
N LYS A 169 -11.45 3.89 14.47
CA LYS A 169 -10.43 4.62 13.71
C LYS A 169 -10.60 4.41 12.21
N ILE A 170 -10.79 3.17 11.74
CA ILE A 170 -10.93 2.92 10.30
C ILE A 170 -12.17 3.58 9.73
N ILE A 171 -13.30 3.56 10.46
CA ILE A 171 -14.53 4.25 10.03
C ILE A 171 -14.32 5.77 9.98
N THR A 172 -13.60 6.34 10.94
CA THR A 172 -13.25 7.78 10.91
C THR A 172 -12.33 8.08 9.71
N SER A 173 -11.28 7.29 9.51
CA SER A 173 -10.36 7.44 8.37
C SER A 173 -11.10 7.39 7.02
N LEU A 174 -12.01 6.44 6.88
CA LEU A 174 -12.82 6.28 5.67
C LEU A 174 -13.76 7.47 5.44
N ASN A 175 -14.58 7.83 6.43
CA ASN A 175 -15.57 8.89 6.26
C ASN A 175 -14.96 10.28 6.09
N ASP A 176 -13.94 10.60 6.89
CA ASP A 176 -13.41 11.96 6.95
C ASP A 176 -12.37 12.24 5.87
N ARG A 177 -11.77 11.19 5.30
CA ARG A 177 -10.64 11.34 4.37
C ARG A 177 -10.85 10.62 3.05
N VAL A 178 -11.04 9.30 3.07
CA VAL A 178 -11.08 8.49 1.85
C VAL A 178 -12.32 8.80 1.02
N LEU A 179 -13.50 8.82 1.66
CA LEU A 179 -14.77 9.15 0.99
C LEU A 179 -14.92 10.63 0.66
N ALA A 180 -13.99 11.50 1.07
CA ALA A 180 -13.95 12.89 0.63
C ALA A 180 -13.35 13.06 -0.78
N LEU A 181 -12.71 12.01 -1.31
CA LEU A 181 -12.16 12.00 -2.67
C LEU A 181 -13.27 11.97 -3.72
N PRO A 182 -12.99 12.42 -4.97
CA PRO A 182 -13.96 12.38 -6.08
C PRO A 182 -14.48 10.96 -6.35
N ASP A 183 -15.75 10.86 -6.79
CA ASP A 183 -16.43 9.58 -7.04
C ASP A 183 -15.72 8.72 -8.10
N GLU A 184 -15.11 9.35 -9.10
CA GLU A 184 -14.36 8.72 -10.19
C GLU A 184 -12.98 8.18 -9.77
N THR A 185 -12.54 8.46 -8.55
CA THR A 185 -11.25 7.96 -8.06
C THR A 185 -11.25 6.44 -8.01
N VAL A 186 -10.37 5.83 -8.80
CA VAL A 186 -10.16 4.39 -8.81
C VAL A 186 -9.39 3.98 -7.55
N VAL A 187 -9.95 3.05 -6.79
CA VAL A 187 -9.32 2.48 -5.59
C VAL A 187 -8.63 1.18 -5.95
N VAL A 188 -7.35 1.13 -5.64
CA VAL A 188 -6.52 -0.09 -5.70
C VAL A 188 -6.37 -0.59 -4.27
N PRO A 189 -7.13 -1.60 -3.85
CA PRO A 189 -7.05 -2.16 -2.50
C PRO A 189 -5.82 -3.05 -2.35
N GLY A 190 -5.43 -3.34 -1.11
CA GLY A 190 -4.39 -4.32 -0.82
C GLY A 190 -4.75 -5.73 -1.27
N HIS A 191 -6.04 -6.07 -1.32
CA HIS A 191 -6.51 -7.37 -1.77
C HIS A 191 -7.78 -7.27 -2.60
N GLY A 192 -7.97 -8.23 -3.53
CA GLY A 192 -9.17 -8.35 -4.34
C GLY A 192 -9.26 -7.36 -5.51
N PRO A 193 -10.46 -7.17 -6.06
CA PRO A 193 -10.65 -6.35 -7.26
C PRO A 193 -10.60 -4.85 -6.97
N LEU A 194 -10.31 -4.08 -8.01
CA LEU A 194 -10.43 -2.62 -8.00
C LEU A 194 -11.89 -2.20 -7.78
N THR A 195 -12.06 -0.99 -7.25
CA THR A 195 -13.37 -0.34 -7.11
C THR A 195 -13.22 1.17 -7.34
N THR A 196 -14.25 1.96 -7.03
CA THR A 196 -14.21 3.41 -7.06
C THR A 196 -14.76 4.01 -5.76
N ILE A 197 -14.37 5.23 -5.45
CA ILE A 197 -14.92 5.94 -4.28
C ILE A 197 -16.44 6.07 -4.38
N GLY A 198 -16.97 6.34 -5.58
CA GLY A 198 -18.42 6.45 -5.82
C GLY A 198 -19.18 5.14 -5.54
N GLU A 199 -18.65 4.00 -5.98
CA GLU A 199 -19.24 2.68 -5.70
C GLU A 199 -19.26 2.39 -4.20
N GLU A 200 -18.15 2.60 -3.52
CA GLU A 200 -18.04 2.30 -2.10
C GLU A 200 -18.90 3.25 -1.24
N ARG A 201 -19.01 4.52 -1.61
CA ARG A 201 -19.91 5.48 -0.95
C ARG A 201 -21.37 5.07 -1.05
N GLN A 202 -21.77 4.46 -2.18
CA GLN A 202 -23.17 4.09 -2.45
C GLN A 202 -23.54 2.71 -1.91
N SER A 203 -22.62 1.74 -1.95
CA SER A 203 -22.97 0.33 -1.77
C SER A 203 -22.21 -0.40 -0.68
N ASN A 204 -21.11 0.16 -0.15
CA ASN A 204 -20.33 -0.52 0.87
C ASN A 204 -21.12 -0.67 2.18
N PRO A 205 -21.40 -1.90 2.66
CA PRO A 205 -22.26 -2.15 3.81
C PRO A 205 -21.74 -1.59 5.15
N PHE A 206 -20.46 -1.25 5.21
CA PHE A 206 -19.83 -0.63 6.39
C PHE A 206 -19.94 0.90 6.39
N LEU A 207 -20.19 1.51 5.25
CA LEU A 207 -20.12 2.97 5.03
C LEU A 207 -21.48 3.60 4.74
N VAL A 208 -22.41 2.85 4.15
CA VAL A 208 -23.77 3.34 3.90
C VAL A 208 -24.50 3.48 5.24
N LYS A 209 -24.92 4.70 5.58
CA LYS A 209 -25.79 4.92 6.74
C LYS A 209 -27.13 4.21 6.51
N ARG A 210 -27.44 3.26 7.36
CA ARG A 210 -28.77 2.64 7.42
C ARG A 210 -29.79 3.59 8.03
#